data_c08e180e9ee9ec8d06391f5b10761517
#
_entry.id   c08e180e9ee9ec8d06391f5b10761517
#
_cell.length_a   1.000
_cell.length_b   1.000
_cell.length_c   1.000
_cell.angle_alpha   90.00
_cell.angle_beta   90.00
_cell.angle_gamma   90.00
#
_symmetry.space_group_name_H-M   'P 1'
#
loop_
_entity.id
_entity.type
_entity.pdbx_description
1 polymer ?
#
loop_
_entity_poly.entity_id
_entity_poly.type
_entity_poly.pdbx_seq_one_letter_code
_entity_poly.pdbx_strand_id
1 'polypeptide(L)'
;MTSRLVVHRLRKSFGPTRALAGVDFDAAAGEVHALVGENGAGKSTLVRILAGALQPDEGEMALDGSPYRPSGPLDAATCGVAMVYQELSLVPHLGAAENVWLGREPARGGLVDRERMRRTTAAAMATLGHPDVDLDVPVRRLPIAIQQVVEIARAIARPNTRVLILDEPTSSLARGDVERLFATIARLRSEGLAIIYISHVLEEVRAIADRVTVLRDGATVGGGAMADVSATAMVTMMAGRDVAEIFPRSARKAGRVVLEVTGLAGTLKPLSAGFELRAGEILGIGGLVGSGRTELLRAIFGLDPVVRGVVRVRALASPGSPWRRLAEGVGLLSEDRKGEGLALALSVADNLTASRLTGLGPPGFVLPGRQAAVAVAWMERLGIRAASPSQPVGRLSGGNQQKVALARLLYHDVDVLLLDEPTRGIDVASKAQIYELIDALAKSGKAVLLVSSYLPELLGVCDRVAVMARGRLGPPRPVAALTEHGVLMEAMGQS
;
A
#
# COMPACT_ATOMS: atom_id res chain seq x y z
N MET A 1 -29.49 6.86 -8.23
CA MET A 1 -29.60 5.93 -7.09
C MET A 1 -29.86 6.77 -5.85
N THR A 2 -30.77 6.38 -4.96
CA THR A 2 -31.02 7.10 -3.70
C THR A 2 -29.88 6.78 -2.73
N SER A 3 -29.28 7.83 -2.16
CA SER A 3 -28.21 7.68 -1.18
C SER A 3 -28.75 7.03 0.09
N ARG A 4 -28.06 5.98 0.57
CA ARG A 4 -28.40 5.27 1.82
C ARG A 4 -27.89 6.02 3.04
N LEU A 5 -26.64 6.46 3.00
CA LEU A 5 -26.01 7.28 4.03
C LEU A 5 -25.71 8.64 3.42
N VAL A 6 -26.08 9.70 4.13
CA VAL A 6 -25.81 11.10 3.75
C VAL A 6 -25.20 11.83 4.93
N VAL A 7 -24.15 12.58 4.67
CA VAL A 7 -23.44 13.42 5.65
C VAL A 7 -23.37 14.83 5.07
N HIS A 8 -23.79 15.81 5.84
CA HIS A 8 -23.79 17.20 5.40
C HIS A 8 -23.09 18.12 6.37
N ARG A 9 -22.07 18.84 5.88
CA ARG A 9 -21.27 19.84 6.59
C ARG A 9 -20.75 19.38 7.97
N LEU A 10 -20.30 18.12 8.06
CA LEU A 10 -19.87 17.53 9.30
C LEU A 10 -18.58 18.17 9.83
N ARG A 11 -18.57 18.60 11.09
CA ARG A 11 -17.41 19.24 11.74
C ARG A 11 -17.01 18.51 13.00
N LYS A 12 -15.69 18.49 13.26
CA LYS A 12 -15.11 17.93 14.49
C LYS A 12 -13.77 18.59 14.81
N SER A 13 -13.61 19.03 16.04
CA SER A 13 -12.36 19.60 16.55
C SER A 13 -11.87 18.85 17.79
N PHE A 14 -10.56 18.77 17.95
CA PHE A 14 -9.88 18.25 19.14
C PHE A 14 -8.95 19.34 19.68
N GLY A 15 -9.40 20.07 20.68
CA GLY A 15 -8.71 21.27 21.14
C GLY A 15 -8.51 22.27 19.97
N PRO A 16 -7.28 22.73 19.69
CA PRO A 16 -7.03 23.67 18.61
C PRO A 16 -7.05 23.04 17.20
N THR A 17 -7.04 21.70 17.11
CA THR A 17 -6.95 20.98 15.84
C THR A 17 -8.34 20.71 15.29
N ARG A 18 -8.66 21.29 14.15
CA ARG A 18 -9.89 21.01 13.40
C ARG A 18 -9.69 19.77 12.52
N ALA A 19 -10.22 18.63 12.97
CA ALA A 19 -10.09 17.36 12.26
C ALA A 19 -11.09 17.21 11.10
N LEU A 20 -12.30 17.78 11.23
CA LEU A 20 -13.27 17.91 10.14
C LEU A 20 -13.74 19.38 10.06
N ALA A 21 -13.69 19.94 8.87
CA ALA A 21 -13.95 21.37 8.60
C ALA A 21 -15.24 21.63 7.81
N GLY A 22 -16.12 20.64 7.69
CA GLY A 22 -17.34 20.70 6.93
C GLY A 22 -17.35 19.66 5.81
N VAL A 23 -17.36 18.37 6.19
CA VAL A 23 -17.34 17.25 5.24
C VAL A 23 -18.74 16.97 4.75
N ASP A 24 -18.86 16.88 3.43
CA ASP A 24 -20.01 16.32 2.73
C ASP A 24 -19.63 14.95 2.16
N PHE A 25 -20.48 13.95 2.39
CA PHE A 25 -20.24 12.58 1.94
C PHE A 25 -21.59 11.86 1.77
N ASP A 26 -21.70 11.00 0.76
CA ASP A 26 -22.84 10.12 0.60
C ASP A 26 -22.43 8.74 0.12
N ALA A 27 -23.22 7.71 0.40
CA ALA A 27 -23.03 6.37 -0.13
C ALA A 27 -24.39 5.74 -0.47
N ALA A 28 -24.49 5.16 -1.66
CA ALA A 28 -25.72 4.51 -2.14
C ALA A 28 -25.77 3.02 -1.77
N ALA A 29 -26.97 2.43 -1.82
CA ALA A 29 -27.15 1.00 -1.68
C ALA A 29 -26.52 0.25 -2.86
N GLY A 30 -25.80 -0.83 -2.59
CA GLY A 30 -25.14 -1.63 -3.64
C GLY A 30 -23.97 -0.91 -4.31
N GLU A 31 -23.33 0.01 -3.60
CA GLU A 31 -22.20 0.82 -4.06
C GLU A 31 -20.96 0.56 -3.19
N VAL A 32 -19.81 0.50 -3.81
CA VAL A 32 -18.51 0.66 -3.12
C VAL A 32 -18.07 2.11 -3.30
N HIS A 33 -18.17 2.90 -2.23
CA HIS A 33 -17.74 4.28 -2.23
C HIS A 33 -16.38 4.39 -1.53
N ALA A 34 -15.34 4.73 -2.29
CA ALA A 34 -14.02 4.94 -1.73
C ALA A 34 -13.88 6.30 -1.05
N LEU A 35 -13.31 6.30 0.14
CA LEU A 35 -12.92 7.51 0.87
C LEU A 35 -11.39 7.60 0.90
N VAL A 36 -10.83 8.52 0.14
CA VAL A 36 -9.38 8.69 -0.01
C VAL A 36 -8.91 10.03 0.55
N GLY A 37 -7.63 10.14 0.84
CA GLY A 37 -7.00 11.35 1.36
C GLY A 37 -5.69 11.03 2.06
N GLU A 38 -4.85 12.04 2.31
CA GLU A 38 -3.60 11.87 3.04
C GLU A 38 -3.81 11.49 4.51
N ASN A 39 -2.72 11.09 5.17
CA ASN A 39 -2.74 10.90 6.62
C ASN A 39 -3.03 12.24 7.31
N GLY A 40 -4.01 12.25 8.22
CA GLY A 40 -4.48 13.50 8.84
C GLY A 40 -5.59 14.23 8.09
N ALA A 41 -6.00 13.77 6.89
CA ALA A 41 -7.09 14.39 6.12
C ALA A 41 -8.49 14.33 6.78
N GLY A 42 -8.63 13.60 7.88
CA GLY A 42 -9.89 13.48 8.61
C GLY A 42 -10.66 12.17 8.38
N LYS A 43 -10.17 11.25 7.52
CA LYS A 43 -10.83 9.98 7.17
C LYS A 43 -11.23 9.18 8.41
N SER A 44 -10.27 8.86 9.27
CA SER A 44 -10.52 8.07 10.49
C SER A 44 -11.44 8.79 11.47
N THR A 45 -11.45 10.13 11.51
CA THR A 45 -12.39 10.91 12.33
C THR A 45 -13.81 10.79 11.78
N LEU A 46 -13.99 10.93 10.46
CA LEU A 46 -15.29 10.78 9.81
C LEU A 46 -15.86 9.38 10.08
N VAL A 47 -15.11 8.32 9.82
CA VAL A 47 -15.65 6.95 9.98
C VAL A 47 -15.90 6.59 11.45
N ARG A 48 -15.14 7.11 12.41
CA ARG A 48 -15.45 6.95 13.83
C ARG A 48 -16.74 7.66 14.24
N ILE A 49 -17.07 8.79 13.61
CA ILE A 49 -18.36 9.45 13.82
C ILE A 49 -19.47 8.60 13.21
N LEU A 50 -19.31 8.12 11.97
CA LEU A 50 -20.27 7.24 11.32
C LEU A 50 -20.50 5.94 12.10
N ALA A 51 -19.47 5.39 12.71
CA ALA A 51 -19.55 4.20 13.57
C ALA A 51 -20.00 4.51 15.01
N GLY A 52 -20.34 5.76 15.35
CA GLY A 52 -20.80 6.16 16.68
C GLY A 52 -19.72 6.21 17.76
N ALA A 53 -18.44 5.99 17.42
CA ALA A 53 -17.33 6.05 18.36
C ALA A 53 -16.95 7.49 18.75
N LEU A 54 -17.36 8.48 17.95
CA LEU A 54 -17.17 9.90 18.19
C LEU A 54 -18.50 10.63 17.91
N GLN A 55 -18.74 11.74 18.62
CA GLN A 55 -19.86 12.64 18.31
C GLN A 55 -19.33 13.80 17.44
N PRO A 56 -20.05 14.22 16.39
CA PRO A 56 -19.74 15.44 15.67
C PRO A 56 -20.02 16.67 16.54
N ASP A 57 -19.33 17.77 16.25
CA ASP A 57 -19.59 19.05 16.90
C ASP A 57 -20.73 19.78 16.17
N GLU A 58 -20.74 19.72 14.82
CA GLU A 58 -21.77 20.31 13.96
C GLU A 58 -22.00 19.44 12.72
N GLY A 59 -23.10 19.70 12.02
CA GLY A 59 -23.48 18.98 10.79
C GLY A 59 -24.56 17.93 11.02
N GLU A 60 -25.03 17.34 9.95
CA GLU A 60 -26.15 16.40 9.96
C GLU A 60 -25.80 15.11 9.26
N MET A 61 -26.37 14.01 9.75
CA MET A 61 -26.26 12.70 9.10
C MET A 61 -27.66 12.10 8.94
N ALA A 62 -27.90 11.40 7.84
CA ALA A 62 -29.11 10.65 7.59
C ALA A 62 -28.80 9.24 7.09
N LEU A 63 -29.57 8.25 7.53
CA LEU A 63 -29.52 6.87 7.08
C LEU A 63 -30.89 6.45 6.55
N ASP A 64 -30.96 6.04 5.29
CA ASP A 64 -32.20 5.75 4.55
C ASP A 64 -33.26 6.87 4.71
N GLY A 65 -32.81 8.13 4.62
CA GLY A 65 -33.66 9.32 4.73
C GLY A 65 -34.09 9.71 6.14
N SER A 66 -33.74 8.92 7.17
CA SER A 66 -34.04 9.24 8.57
C SER A 66 -32.82 9.85 9.27
N PRO A 67 -33.00 10.80 10.22
CA PRO A 67 -31.89 11.37 10.97
C PRO A 67 -31.05 10.26 11.64
N TYR A 68 -29.72 10.35 11.50
CA TYR A 68 -28.76 9.37 12.03
C TYR A 68 -27.80 10.05 12.98
N ARG A 69 -27.93 9.78 14.27
CA ARG A 69 -27.05 10.33 15.31
C ARG A 69 -26.81 9.28 16.40
N PRO A 70 -25.96 8.29 16.13
CA PRO A 70 -25.75 7.19 17.07
C PRO A 70 -25.09 7.68 18.36
N SER A 71 -25.60 7.22 19.50
CA SER A 71 -25.07 7.52 20.86
C SER A 71 -23.77 6.76 21.16
N GLY A 72 -23.50 5.68 20.42
CA GLY A 72 -22.31 4.83 20.57
C GLY A 72 -22.20 3.77 19.46
N PRO A 73 -21.11 2.98 19.44
CA PRO A 73 -20.89 1.95 18.41
C PRO A 73 -21.97 0.87 18.38
N LEU A 74 -22.54 0.52 19.53
CA LEU A 74 -23.62 -0.45 19.60
C LEU A 74 -24.92 0.08 18.97
N ASP A 75 -25.21 1.36 19.21
CA ASP A 75 -26.36 2.04 18.62
C ASP A 75 -26.19 2.18 17.09
N ALA A 76 -25.01 2.61 16.62
CA ALA A 76 -24.69 2.63 15.19
C ALA A 76 -24.92 1.28 14.52
N ALA A 77 -24.43 0.21 15.17
CA ALA A 77 -24.61 -1.15 14.68
C ALA A 77 -26.08 -1.63 14.69
N THR A 78 -26.89 -1.16 15.66
CA THR A 78 -28.33 -1.43 15.71
C THR A 78 -29.07 -0.70 14.60
N CYS A 79 -28.64 0.51 14.26
CA CYS A 79 -29.13 1.26 13.10
C CYS A 79 -28.69 0.65 11.75
N GLY A 80 -27.74 -0.30 11.73
CA GLY A 80 -27.28 -0.99 10.54
C GLY A 80 -25.96 -0.46 9.96
N VAL A 81 -25.18 0.31 10.72
CA VAL A 81 -23.83 0.74 10.33
C VAL A 81 -22.80 -0.10 11.08
N ALA A 82 -22.01 -0.86 10.36
CA ALA A 82 -20.95 -1.71 10.92
C ALA A 82 -19.57 -1.25 10.42
N MET A 83 -18.55 -1.38 11.25
CA MET A 83 -17.18 -0.98 10.93
C MET A 83 -16.19 -2.12 11.20
N VAL A 84 -15.30 -2.34 10.27
CA VAL A 84 -14.10 -3.16 10.40
C VAL A 84 -12.91 -2.20 10.49
N TYR A 85 -12.18 -2.29 11.59
CA TYR A 85 -11.05 -1.42 11.89
C TYR A 85 -9.77 -1.90 11.20
N GLN A 86 -8.82 -1.00 11.03
CA GLN A 86 -7.50 -1.29 10.45
C GLN A 86 -6.73 -2.35 11.25
N GLU A 87 -6.78 -2.28 12.59
CA GLU A 87 -6.27 -3.33 13.46
C GLU A 87 -7.41 -4.28 13.83
N LEU A 88 -7.16 -5.59 13.65
CA LEU A 88 -8.15 -6.62 13.98
C LEU A 88 -8.51 -6.57 15.46
N SER A 89 -9.80 -6.48 15.76
CA SER A 89 -10.34 -6.42 17.12
C SER A 89 -10.81 -7.79 17.64
N LEU A 90 -10.26 -8.88 17.08
CA LEU A 90 -10.55 -10.24 17.49
C LEU A 90 -9.84 -10.63 18.78
N VAL A 91 -10.53 -11.43 19.60
CA VAL A 91 -9.93 -12.04 20.79
C VAL A 91 -9.14 -13.27 20.35
N PRO A 92 -7.79 -13.26 20.45
CA PRO A 92 -6.93 -14.23 19.77
C PRO A 92 -7.12 -15.70 20.17
N HIS A 93 -7.58 -15.95 21.39
CA HIS A 93 -7.75 -17.30 21.94
C HIS A 93 -9.16 -17.86 21.80
N LEU A 94 -10.11 -17.07 21.33
CA LEU A 94 -11.46 -17.51 21.02
C LEU A 94 -11.58 -18.00 19.58
N GLY A 95 -12.54 -18.88 19.32
CA GLY A 95 -12.88 -19.34 17.98
C GLY A 95 -13.61 -18.28 17.15
N ALA A 96 -13.80 -18.54 15.85
CA ALA A 96 -14.48 -17.62 14.95
C ALA A 96 -15.95 -17.38 15.40
N ALA A 97 -16.67 -18.42 15.80
CA ALA A 97 -18.06 -18.29 16.26
C ALA A 97 -18.17 -17.43 17.50
N GLU A 98 -17.28 -17.59 18.45
CA GLU A 98 -17.24 -16.80 19.68
C GLU A 98 -16.87 -15.33 19.39
N ASN A 99 -15.91 -15.07 18.50
CA ASN A 99 -15.54 -13.71 18.09
C ASN A 99 -16.69 -12.99 17.38
N VAL A 100 -17.40 -13.68 16.46
CA VAL A 100 -18.54 -13.10 15.73
C VAL A 100 -19.65 -12.68 16.67
N TRP A 101 -19.91 -13.42 17.74
CA TRP A 101 -21.01 -13.16 18.68
C TRP A 101 -20.60 -12.44 19.97
N LEU A 102 -19.33 -12.14 20.15
CA LEU A 102 -18.78 -11.55 21.35
C LEU A 102 -19.60 -10.33 21.83
N GLY A 103 -20.08 -10.41 23.09
CA GLY A 103 -20.88 -9.36 23.72
C GLY A 103 -22.35 -9.30 23.28
N ARG A 104 -22.82 -10.32 22.51
CA ARG A 104 -24.21 -10.44 22.05
C ARG A 104 -24.63 -11.89 21.84
N GLU A 105 -24.08 -12.77 22.65
CA GLU A 105 -24.32 -14.20 22.58
C GLU A 105 -25.83 -14.50 22.70
N PRO A 106 -26.41 -15.25 21.72
CA PRO A 106 -27.80 -15.65 21.81
C PRO A 106 -27.99 -16.57 23.02
N ALA A 107 -29.03 -16.32 23.80
CA ALA A 107 -29.32 -17.15 24.95
C ALA A 107 -30.69 -17.86 24.80
N ARG A 108 -30.76 -19.08 25.30
CA ARG A 108 -31.99 -19.85 25.43
C ARG A 108 -32.09 -20.37 26.83
N GLY A 109 -33.18 -19.98 27.58
CA GLY A 109 -33.37 -20.38 28.95
C GLY A 109 -32.24 -19.91 29.92
N GLY A 110 -31.58 -18.77 29.64
CA GLY A 110 -30.47 -18.25 30.43
C GLY A 110 -29.09 -18.85 30.14
N LEU A 111 -29.01 -19.81 29.21
CA LEU A 111 -27.75 -20.40 28.73
C LEU A 111 -27.43 -19.94 27.33
N VAL A 112 -26.12 -19.80 26.99
CA VAL A 112 -25.66 -19.43 25.68
C VAL A 112 -26.02 -20.51 24.67
N ASP A 113 -26.69 -20.10 23.56
CA ASP A 113 -27.04 -20.98 22.44
C ASP A 113 -25.87 -21.09 21.44
N ARG A 114 -24.92 -21.97 21.76
CA ARG A 114 -23.72 -22.19 20.96
C ARG A 114 -24.03 -22.74 19.55
N GLU A 115 -25.11 -23.54 19.42
CA GLU A 115 -25.50 -24.09 18.12
C GLU A 115 -25.99 -22.99 17.17
N ARG A 116 -26.81 -22.06 17.68
CA ARG A 116 -27.22 -20.88 16.92
C ARG A 116 -26.03 -20.02 16.54
N MET A 117 -25.07 -19.79 17.45
CA MET A 117 -23.85 -19.05 17.15
C MET A 117 -23.09 -19.70 15.99
N ARG A 118 -22.83 -21.00 16.05
CA ARG A 118 -22.12 -21.74 14.99
C ARG A 118 -22.85 -21.69 13.67
N ARG A 119 -24.13 -21.98 13.64
CA ARG A 119 -24.95 -22.02 12.43
C ARG A 119 -24.96 -20.66 11.72
N THR A 120 -25.17 -19.58 12.44
CA THR A 120 -25.20 -18.23 11.86
C THR A 120 -23.82 -17.75 11.44
N THR A 121 -22.77 -18.09 12.17
CA THR A 121 -21.40 -17.80 11.77
C THR A 121 -21.00 -18.60 10.51
N ALA A 122 -21.35 -19.88 10.46
CA ALA A 122 -21.12 -20.71 9.26
C ALA A 122 -21.83 -20.13 8.03
N ALA A 123 -23.06 -19.65 8.17
CA ALA A 123 -23.79 -18.99 7.10
C ALA A 123 -23.10 -17.70 6.63
N ALA A 124 -22.64 -16.85 7.58
CA ALA A 124 -21.89 -15.64 7.26
C ALA A 124 -20.56 -15.98 6.54
N MET A 125 -19.81 -16.97 7.04
CA MET A 125 -18.56 -17.41 6.42
C MET A 125 -18.80 -17.98 5.01
N ALA A 126 -19.87 -18.72 4.80
CA ALA A 126 -20.26 -19.23 3.47
C ALA A 126 -20.62 -18.07 2.50
N THR A 127 -21.37 -17.06 2.97
CA THR A 127 -21.65 -15.82 2.22
C THR A 127 -20.34 -15.13 1.82
N LEU A 128 -19.32 -15.15 2.65
CA LEU A 128 -18.01 -14.57 2.37
C LEU A 128 -17.10 -15.49 1.51
N GLY A 129 -17.58 -16.67 1.13
CA GLY A 129 -16.83 -17.63 0.29
C GLY A 129 -15.86 -18.53 1.04
N HIS A 130 -16.00 -18.65 2.35
CA HIS A 130 -15.14 -19.44 3.23
C HIS A 130 -15.94 -20.47 4.07
N PRO A 131 -16.69 -21.38 3.45
CA PRO A 131 -17.53 -22.36 4.17
C PRO A 131 -16.73 -23.38 4.97
N ASP A 132 -15.47 -23.64 4.58
CA ASP A 132 -14.62 -24.71 5.13
C ASP A 132 -13.79 -24.29 6.33
N VAL A 133 -13.95 -23.05 6.81
CA VAL A 133 -13.19 -22.55 7.98
C VAL A 133 -13.69 -23.22 9.24
N ASP A 134 -12.78 -23.86 9.99
CA ASP A 134 -13.08 -24.41 11.31
C ASP A 134 -13.35 -23.28 12.31
N LEU A 135 -14.60 -23.19 12.78
CA LEU A 135 -15.09 -22.10 13.60
C LEU A 135 -14.65 -22.19 15.08
N ASP A 136 -14.13 -23.35 15.52
CA ASP A 136 -13.73 -23.61 16.90
C ASP A 136 -12.23 -23.41 17.12
N VAL A 137 -11.44 -23.36 16.04
CA VAL A 137 -10.00 -23.08 16.13
C VAL A 137 -9.78 -21.63 16.60
N PRO A 138 -8.94 -21.40 17.64
CA PRO A 138 -8.58 -20.06 18.06
C PRO A 138 -8.11 -19.19 16.90
N VAL A 139 -8.68 -17.98 16.74
CA VAL A 139 -8.44 -17.15 15.55
C VAL A 139 -6.98 -16.80 15.35
N ARG A 140 -6.16 -16.75 16.40
CA ARG A 140 -4.69 -16.56 16.31
C ARG A 140 -3.96 -17.63 15.48
N ARG A 141 -4.58 -18.82 15.27
CA ARG A 141 -4.02 -19.91 14.47
C ARG A 141 -4.47 -19.86 13.01
N LEU A 142 -5.47 -19.03 12.71
CA LEU A 142 -5.94 -18.82 11.35
C LEU A 142 -4.98 -17.87 10.60
N PRO A 143 -4.81 -18.03 9.27
CA PRO A 143 -4.12 -17.04 8.46
C PRO A 143 -4.74 -15.66 8.64
N ILE A 144 -3.92 -14.60 8.53
CA ILE A 144 -4.37 -13.21 8.74
C ILE A 144 -5.55 -12.83 7.82
N ALA A 145 -5.55 -13.33 6.59
CA ALA A 145 -6.64 -13.13 5.65
C ALA A 145 -7.96 -13.72 6.16
N ILE A 146 -7.92 -14.90 6.78
CA ILE A 146 -9.12 -15.52 7.35
C ILE A 146 -9.56 -14.78 8.61
N GLN A 147 -8.63 -14.26 9.42
CA GLN A 147 -8.97 -13.39 10.54
C GLN A 147 -9.73 -12.13 10.05
N GLN A 148 -9.30 -11.53 8.93
CA GLN A 148 -10.00 -10.42 8.30
C GLN A 148 -11.42 -10.80 7.88
N VAL A 149 -11.59 -11.99 7.30
CA VAL A 149 -12.92 -12.52 6.93
C VAL A 149 -13.81 -12.72 8.17
N VAL A 150 -13.25 -13.18 9.30
CA VAL A 150 -13.99 -13.31 10.57
C VAL A 150 -14.46 -11.94 11.09
N GLU A 151 -13.66 -10.89 10.97
CA GLU A 151 -14.08 -9.50 11.30
C GLU A 151 -15.25 -9.04 10.41
N ILE A 152 -15.18 -9.30 9.13
CA ILE A 152 -16.27 -8.98 8.19
C ILE A 152 -17.52 -9.82 8.54
N ALA A 153 -17.35 -11.12 8.82
CA ALA A 153 -18.43 -11.99 9.27
C ALA A 153 -19.11 -11.45 10.52
N ARG A 154 -18.33 -10.95 11.49
CA ARG A 154 -18.85 -10.29 12.71
C ARG A 154 -19.70 -9.06 12.39
N ALA A 155 -19.30 -8.29 11.37
CA ALA A 155 -20.04 -7.11 10.92
C ALA A 155 -21.36 -7.50 10.23
N ILE A 156 -21.37 -8.48 9.32
CA ILE A 156 -22.54 -8.88 8.51
C ILE A 156 -23.46 -9.90 9.19
N ALA A 157 -23.00 -10.60 10.23
CA ALA A 157 -23.84 -11.54 11.01
C ALA A 157 -25.00 -10.83 11.75
N ARG A 158 -25.06 -9.51 11.72
CA ARG A 158 -26.17 -8.70 12.20
C ARG A 158 -27.24 -8.60 11.10
N PRO A 159 -28.50 -8.95 11.39
CA PRO A 159 -29.55 -9.05 10.33
C PRO A 159 -29.90 -7.72 9.67
N ASN A 160 -29.51 -6.58 10.23
CA ASN A 160 -29.88 -5.25 9.76
C ASN A 160 -28.68 -4.45 9.21
N THR A 161 -27.54 -5.08 8.94
CA THR A 161 -26.39 -4.34 8.40
C THR A 161 -26.73 -3.80 7.01
N ARG A 162 -26.62 -2.49 6.83
CA ARG A 162 -26.93 -1.74 5.61
C ARG A 162 -25.70 -1.04 5.05
N VAL A 163 -24.82 -0.57 5.95
CA VAL A 163 -23.57 0.13 5.63
C VAL A 163 -22.43 -0.62 6.29
N LEU A 164 -21.44 -0.97 5.49
CA LEU A 164 -20.19 -1.60 5.96
C LEU A 164 -19.02 -0.66 5.69
N ILE A 165 -18.33 -0.26 6.75
CA ILE A 165 -17.13 0.58 6.69
C ILE A 165 -15.90 -0.33 6.82
N LEU A 166 -14.98 -0.25 5.87
CA LEU A 166 -13.72 -0.98 5.84
C LEU A 166 -12.56 0.01 5.90
N ASP A 167 -11.85 0.05 7.03
CA ASP A 167 -10.73 0.98 7.24
C ASP A 167 -9.40 0.30 6.96
N GLU A 168 -8.79 0.61 5.82
CA GLU A 168 -7.53 0.05 5.30
C GLU A 168 -7.44 -1.50 5.42
N PRO A 169 -8.42 -2.26 4.90
CA PRO A 169 -8.54 -3.68 5.19
C PRO A 169 -7.44 -4.54 4.57
N THR A 170 -6.63 -3.99 3.67
CA THR A 170 -5.56 -4.68 2.95
C THR A 170 -4.17 -4.47 3.53
N SER A 171 -4.03 -3.59 4.53
CA SER A 171 -2.73 -3.14 5.06
C SER A 171 -1.81 -4.26 5.58
N SER A 172 -2.37 -5.39 6.01
CA SER A 172 -1.65 -6.57 6.53
C SER A 172 -1.77 -7.81 5.64
N LEU A 173 -2.44 -7.72 4.48
CA LEU A 173 -2.72 -8.85 3.62
C LEU A 173 -1.63 -9.05 2.55
N ALA A 174 -1.36 -10.33 2.25
CA ALA A 174 -0.62 -10.70 1.06
C ALA A 174 -1.49 -10.50 -0.20
N ARG A 175 -0.85 -10.37 -1.34
CA ARG A 175 -1.51 -9.99 -2.60
C ARG A 175 -2.66 -10.93 -3.02
N GLY A 176 -2.46 -12.24 -2.96
CA GLY A 176 -3.53 -13.22 -3.31
C GLY A 176 -4.74 -13.13 -2.37
N ASP A 177 -4.52 -12.65 -1.13
CA ASP A 177 -5.59 -12.45 -0.15
C ASP A 177 -6.38 -11.16 -0.44
N VAL A 178 -5.73 -10.13 -0.98
CA VAL A 178 -6.39 -8.90 -1.44
C VAL A 178 -7.42 -9.19 -2.54
N GLU A 179 -7.06 -10.03 -3.52
CA GLU A 179 -7.97 -10.43 -4.60
C GLU A 179 -9.20 -11.18 -4.06
N ARG A 180 -9.01 -12.05 -3.06
CA ARG A 180 -10.11 -12.77 -2.38
C ARG A 180 -11.01 -11.80 -1.60
N LEU A 181 -10.41 -10.84 -0.90
CA LEU A 181 -11.16 -9.79 -0.21
C LEU A 181 -12.00 -8.97 -1.20
N PHE A 182 -11.45 -8.61 -2.35
CA PHE A 182 -12.18 -7.86 -3.39
C PHE A 182 -13.36 -8.66 -3.94
N ALA A 183 -13.20 -9.96 -4.16
CA ALA A 183 -14.30 -10.84 -4.54
C ALA A 183 -15.41 -10.88 -3.46
N THR A 184 -15.02 -10.89 -2.19
CA THR A 184 -15.94 -10.80 -1.05
C THR A 184 -16.70 -9.47 -1.03
N ILE A 185 -15.99 -8.35 -1.21
CA ILE A 185 -16.59 -7.00 -1.28
C ILE A 185 -17.58 -6.91 -2.45
N ALA A 186 -17.22 -7.42 -3.63
CA ALA A 186 -18.10 -7.42 -4.80
C ALA A 186 -19.39 -8.22 -4.56
N ARG A 187 -19.32 -9.35 -3.83
CA ARG A 187 -20.50 -10.11 -3.42
C ARG A 187 -21.41 -9.33 -2.48
N LEU A 188 -20.85 -8.76 -1.42
CA LEU A 188 -21.61 -7.95 -0.46
C LEU A 188 -22.28 -6.73 -1.13
N ARG A 189 -21.58 -6.09 -2.08
CA ARG A 189 -22.14 -5.04 -2.90
C ARG A 189 -23.37 -5.53 -3.69
N SER A 190 -23.26 -6.71 -4.34
CA SER A 190 -24.37 -7.28 -5.12
C SER A 190 -25.58 -7.66 -4.26
N GLU A 191 -25.38 -7.92 -2.96
CA GLU A 191 -26.43 -8.12 -1.96
C GLU A 191 -27.07 -6.82 -1.47
N GLY A 192 -26.63 -5.68 -2.00
CA GLY A 192 -27.21 -4.36 -1.75
C GLY A 192 -26.60 -3.59 -0.57
N LEU A 193 -25.49 -4.05 0.04
CA LEU A 193 -24.79 -3.29 1.06
C LEU A 193 -24.16 -2.01 0.45
N ALA A 194 -24.26 -0.90 1.18
CA ALA A 194 -23.43 0.26 0.93
C ALA A 194 -22.07 0.03 1.59
N ILE A 195 -20.98 0.08 0.83
CA ILE A 195 -19.64 -0.20 1.34
C ILE A 195 -18.80 1.07 1.26
N ILE A 196 -18.30 1.53 2.42
CA ILE A 196 -17.35 2.63 2.50
C ILE A 196 -15.96 2.03 2.62
N TYR A 197 -15.17 2.19 1.58
CA TYR A 197 -13.82 1.62 1.49
C TYR A 197 -12.77 2.70 1.68
N ILE A 198 -12.02 2.63 2.78
CA ILE A 198 -10.96 3.59 3.08
C ILE A 198 -9.64 2.97 2.69
N SER A 199 -8.91 3.63 1.81
CA SER A 199 -7.56 3.26 1.43
C SER A 199 -6.76 4.50 1.02
N HIS A 200 -5.45 4.39 1.17
CA HIS A 200 -4.49 5.31 0.56
C HIS A 200 -3.81 4.69 -0.68
N VAL A 201 -4.16 3.45 -1.02
CA VAL A 201 -3.65 2.69 -2.18
C VAL A 201 -4.62 2.90 -3.34
N LEU A 202 -4.27 3.80 -4.26
CA LEU A 202 -5.17 4.21 -5.35
C LEU A 202 -5.47 3.09 -6.35
N GLU A 203 -4.55 2.14 -6.52
CA GLU A 203 -4.74 0.95 -7.35
C GLU A 203 -5.90 0.08 -6.84
N GLU A 204 -5.98 -0.10 -5.51
CA GLU A 204 -7.08 -0.81 -4.86
C GLU A 204 -8.40 -0.09 -5.06
N VAL A 205 -8.41 1.22 -4.83
CA VAL A 205 -9.59 2.07 -5.02
C VAL A 205 -10.12 1.95 -6.45
N ARG A 206 -9.23 2.04 -7.44
CA ARG A 206 -9.62 1.90 -8.85
C ARG A 206 -10.12 0.51 -9.22
N ALA A 207 -9.67 -0.52 -8.52
CA ALA A 207 -10.07 -1.90 -8.80
C ALA A 207 -11.49 -2.23 -8.32
N ILE A 208 -11.96 -1.59 -7.23
CA ILE A 208 -13.21 -2.03 -6.58
C ILE A 208 -14.27 -0.94 -6.43
N ALA A 209 -13.89 0.35 -6.45
CA ALA A 209 -14.82 1.44 -6.16
C ALA A 209 -15.67 1.83 -7.38
N ASP A 210 -16.93 2.11 -7.13
CA ASP A 210 -17.86 2.71 -8.10
C ASP A 210 -17.76 4.23 -8.07
N ARG A 211 -17.55 4.83 -6.87
CA ARG A 211 -17.36 6.26 -6.65
C ARG A 211 -16.23 6.53 -5.68
N VAL A 212 -15.72 7.74 -5.72
CA VAL A 212 -14.67 8.20 -4.81
C VAL A 212 -15.00 9.57 -4.24
N THR A 213 -14.68 9.77 -2.96
CA THR A 213 -14.65 11.09 -2.31
C THR A 213 -13.24 11.32 -1.78
N VAL A 214 -12.68 12.49 -2.09
CA VAL A 214 -11.36 12.90 -1.65
C VAL A 214 -11.47 13.87 -0.49
N LEU A 215 -10.84 13.52 0.64
CA LEU A 215 -10.69 14.41 1.79
C LEU A 215 -9.29 15.02 1.83
N ARG A 216 -9.23 16.31 2.14
CA ARG A 216 -7.98 17.04 2.45
C ARG A 216 -8.25 18.09 3.51
N ASP A 217 -7.37 18.17 4.52
CA ASP A 217 -7.44 19.15 5.61
C ASP A 217 -8.82 19.20 6.30
N GLY A 218 -9.45 18.05 6.46
CA GLY A 218 -10.76 17.91 7.09
C GLY A 218 -11.95 18.32 6.24
N ALA A 219 -11.79 18.57 4.95
CA ALA A 219 -12.86 18.96 4.03
C ALA A 219 -12.93 18.03 2.82
N THR A 220 -14.12 17.91 2.22
CA THR A 220 -14.31 17.26 0.92
C THR A 220 -13.81 18.22 -0.17
N VAL A 221 -12.79 17.80 -0.93
CA VAL A 221 -12.16 18.62 -1.99
C VAL A 221 -12.55 18.19 -3.40
N GLY A 222 -13.17 17.02 -3.54
CA GLY A 222 -13.64 16.52 -4.82
C GLY A 222 -14.05 15.05 -4.76
N GLY A 223 -14.42 14.50 -5.89
CA GLY A 223 -14.86 13.12 -6.05
C GLY A 223 -15.77 12.96 -7.25
N GLY A 224 -16.37 11.79 -7.38
CA GLY A 224 -17.31 11.48 -8.47
C GLY A 224 -17.33 9.99 -8.79
N ALA A 225 -17.93 9.63 -9.93
CA ALA A 225 -17.89 8.27 -10.43
C ALA A 225 -16.43 7.88 -10.76
N MET A 226 -16.03 6.63 -10.44
CA MET A 226 -14.66 6.18 -10.63
C MET A 226 -14.22 6.22 -12.11
N ALA A 227 -15.18 6.06 -13.03
CA ALA A 227 -14.94 6.18 -14.47
C ALA A 227 -14.51 7.60 -14.90
N ASP A 228 -14.93 8.64 -14.17
CA ASP A 228 -14.71 10.04 -14.52
C ASP A 228 -13.48 10.65 -13.80
N VAL A 229 -12.95 9.97 -12.79
CA VAL A 229 -11.83 10.46 -11.97
C VAL A 229 -10.55 9.69 -12.30
N SER A 230 -9.59 10.36 -12.97
CA SER A 230 -8.29 9.76 -13.26
C SER A 230 -7.45 9.60 -11.97
N ALA A 231 -6.49 8.64 -11.99
CA ALA A 231 -5.54 8.47 -10.89
C ALA A 231 -4.78 9.77 -10.59
N THR A 232 -4.37 10.47 -11.64
CA THR A 232 -3.69 11.75 -11.58
C THR A 232 -4.55 12.82 -10.88
N ALA A 233 -5.84 12.92 -11.24
CA ALA A 233 -6.76 13.84 -10.60
C ALA A 233 -6.95 13.55 -9.11
N MET A 234 -7.06 12.26 -8.72
CA MET A 234 -7.13 11.88 -7.31
C MET A 234 -5.88 12.34 -6.54
N VAL A 235 -4.68 12.09 -7.08
CA VAL A 235 -3.41 12.50 -6.46
C VAL A 235 -3.35 14.02 -6.30
N THR A 236 -3.70 14.78 -7.33
CA THR A 236 -3.74 16.26 -7.29
C THR A 236 -4.70 16.75 -6.20
N MET A 237 -5.91 16.18 -6.13
CA MET A 237 -6.89 16.54 -5.09
C MET A 237 -6.37 16.20 -3.69
N MET A 238 -5.76 15.03 -3.51
CA MET A 238 -5.20 14.61 -2.22
C MET A 238 -4.04 15.50 -1.77
N ALA A 239 -3.06 15.74 -2.66
CA ALA A 239 -1.85 16.50 -2.35
C ALA A 239 -2.08 18.02 -2.32
N GLY A 240 -3.09 18.53 -3.03
CA GLY A 240 -3.33 19.97 -3.19
C GLY A 240 -2.27 20.71 -3.99
N ARG A 241 -1.46 19.98 -4.75
CA ARG A 241 -0.37 20.49 -5.60
C ARG A 241 -0.52 19.94 -7.00
N ASP A 242 0.02 20.64 -7.98
CA ASP A 242 0.04 20.17 -9.36
C ASP A 242 0.89 18.90 -9.50
N VAL A 243 0.49 18.03 -10.42
CA VAL A 243 1.17 16.76 -10.72
C VAL A 243 2.64 16.97 -11.07
N ALA A 244 2.98 18.07 -11.75
CA ALA A 244 4.35 18.44 -12.07
C ALA A 244 5.22 18.70 -10.81
N GLU A 245 4.58 19.14 -9.70
CA GLU A 245 5.27 19.32 -8.41
C GLU A 245 5.40 17.99 -7.64
N ILE A 246 4.53 17.02 -7.92
CA ILE A 246 4.58 15.70 -7.28
C ILE A 246 5.63 14.81 -7.94
N PHE A 247 5.78 14.92 -9.27
CA PHE A 247 6.74 14.15 -10.06
C PHE A 247 7.84 15.04 -10.64
N PRO A 248 8.84 15.42 -9.84
CA PRO A 248 9.93 16.26 -10.31
C PRO A 248 10.73 15.53 -11.39
N ARG A 249 10.95 16.20 -12.50
CA ARG A 249 11.74 15.68 -13.61
C ARG A 249 12.73 16.73 -14.10
N SER A 250 13.97 16.62 -13.63
CA SER A 250 15.05 17.49 -14.05
C SER A 250 15.54 17.15 -15.44
N ALA A 251 15.98 18.16 -16.20
CA ALA A 251 16.69 17.91 -17.44
C ALA A 251 18.02 17.19 -17.14
N ARG A 252 18.22 16.03 -17.73
CA ARG A 252 19.43 15.21 -17.59
C ARG A 252 19.81 14.54 -18.91
N LYS A 253 21.08 14.21 -19.08
CA LYS A 253 21.58 13.50 -20.25
C LYS A 253 22.01 12.10 -19.83
N ALA A 254 21.50 11.09 -20.52
CA ALA A 254 21.93 9.73 -20.33
C ALA A 254 23.42 9.59 -20.70
N GLY A 255 24.20 9.02 -19.79
CA GLY A 255 25.62 8.78 -19.95
C GLY A 255 25.92 7.40 -20.57
N ARG A 256 27.06 6.80 -20.19
CA ARG A 256 27.47 5.45 -20.62
C ARG A 256 26.52 4.39 -20.08
N VAL A 257 26.45 3.24 -20.77
CA VAL A 257 25.75 2.04 -20.26
C VAL A 257 26.46 1.52 -19.01
N VAL A 258 25.70 1.31 -17.93
CA VAL A 258 26.20 0.82 -16.64
C VAL A 258 25.60 -0.54 -16.26
N LEU A 259 24.44 -0.88 -16.80
CA LEU A 259 23.80 -2.20 -16.67
C LEU A 259 23.26 -2.60 -18.05
N GLU A 260 23.64 -3.80 -18.50
CA GLU A 260 23.13 -4.42 -19.72
C GLU A 260 22.53 -5.79 -19.38
N VAL A 261 21.31 -6.01 -19.80
CA VAL A 261 20.58 -7.26 -19.63
C VAL A 261 20.24 -7.79 -21.03
N THR A 262 20.70 -9.01 -21.34
CA THR A 262 20.51 -9.61 -22.65
C THR A 262 19.86 -10.98 -22.53
N GLY A 263 18.63 -11.11 -23.04
CA GLY A 263 17.90 -12.37 -23.15
C GLY A 263 17.68 -13.09 -21.82
N LEU A 264 17.55 -12.33 -20.70
CA LEU A 264 17.44 -12.86 -19.34
C LEU A 264 16.14 -13.66 -19.17
N ALA A 265 16.28 -14.89 -18.68
CA ALA A 265 15.17 -15.73 -18.27
C ALA A 265 15.45 -16.36 -16.89
N GLY A 266 14.47 -16.30 -16.01
CA GLY A 266 14.47 -16.96 -14.71
C GLY A 266 13.83 -18.35 -14.76
N THR A 267 13.65 -18.99 -13.60
CA THR A 267 13.06 -20.32 -13.50
C THR A 267 11.57 -20.34 -13.90
N LEU A 268 10.78 -19.39 -13.42
CA LEU A 268 9.37 -19.23 -13.78
C LEU A 268 9.16 -17.94 -14.59
N LYS A 269 9.72 -16.85 -14.11
CA LYS A 269 9.72 -15.51 -14.72
C LYS A 269 11.04 -14.81 -14.35
N PRO A 270 11.50 -13.82 -15.17
CA PRO A 270 10.99 -13.48 -16.49
C PRO A 270 11.20 -14.62 -17.51
N LEU A 271 10.37 -14.68 -18.57
CA LEU A 271 10.59 -15.59 -19.72
C LEU A 271 11.62 -15.02 -20.69
N SER A 272 11.64 -13.71 -20.85
CA SER A 272 12.62 -12.99 -21.67
C SER A 272 12.64 -11.52 -21.29
N ALA A 273 13.83 -11.00 -20.97
CA ALA A 273 14.05 -9.58 -20.74
C ALA A 273 15.38 -9.14 -21.36
N GLY A 274 15.38 -7.94 -21.95
CA GLY A 274 16.60 -7.33 -22.53
C GLY A 274 16.46 -5.82 -22.54
N PHE A 275 17.48 -5.12 -22.01
CA PHE A 275 17.55 -3.65 -22.01
C PHE A 275 18.95 -3.17 -21.63
N GLU A 276 19.21 -1.90 -21.92
CA GLU A 276 20.35 -1.15 -21.40
C GLU A 276 19.87 -0.06 -20.45
N LEU A 277 20.57 0.12 -19.34
CA LEU A 277 20.39 1.22 -18.40
C LEU A 277 21.67 2.07 -18.36
N ARG A 278 21.51 3.37 -18.44
CA ARG A 278 22.61 4.33 -18.57
C ARG A 278 22.81 5.15 -17.30
N ALA A 279 24.02 5.60 -17.06
CA ALA A 279 24.31 6.53 -15.96
C ALA A 279 23.46 7.80 -16.10
N GLY A 280 22.87 8.27 -15.01
CA GLY A 280 22.00 9.44 -15.00
C GLY A 280 20.61 9.22 -15.62
N GLU A 281 20.23 7.96 -15.85
CA GLU A 281 18.93 7.58 -16.42
C GLU A 281 18.02 6.94 -15.37
N ILE A 282 16.72 7.21 -15.47
CA ILE A 282 15.66 6.47 -14.80
C ILE A 282 14.89 5.68 -15.84
N LEU A 283 15.07 4.35 -15.84
CA LEU A 283 14.31 3.42 -16.68
C LEU A 283 13.18 2.82 -15.86
N GLY A 284 11.94 3.00 -16.30
CA GLY A 284 10.76 2.42 -15.70
C GLY A 284 10.42 1.04 -16.27
N ILE A 285 9.92 0.13 -15.42
CA ILE A 285 9.30 -1.11 -15.87
C ILE A 285 7.87 -1.16 -15.31
N GLY A 286 6.91 -1.01 -16.23
CA GLY A 286 5.49 -1.15 -15.98
C GLY A 286 4.99 -2.56 -16.25
N GLY A 287 3.75 -2.85 -15.84
CA GLY A 287 3.08 -4.12 -16.13
C GLY A 287 2.09 -4.51 -15.04
N LEU A 288 1.22 -5.45 -15.40
CA LEU A 288 0.26 -5.97 -14.43
C LEU A 288 0.96 -6.75 -13.32
N VAL A 289 0.22 -6.94 -12.28
CA VAL A 289 0.60 -7.74 -11.13
C VAL A 289 0.87 -9.19 -11.57
N GLY A 290 1.98 -9.78 -11.06
CA GLY A 290 2.42 -11.12 -11.46
C GLY A 290 2.98 -11.20 -12.88
N SER A 291 3.26 -10.07 -13.54
CA SER A 291 3.88 -10.07 -14.88
C SER A 291 5.33 -10.53 -14.89
N GLY A 292 6.05 -10.52 -13.75
CA GLY A 292 7.44 -10.95 -13.63
C GLY A 292 8.45 -9.84 -13.35
N ARG A 293 7.97 -8.66 -12.93
CA ARG A 293 8.79 -7.46 -12.66
C ARG A 293 9.73 -7.64 -11.47
N THR A 294 9.19 -8.06 -10.34
CA THR A 294 9.95 -8.36 -9.11
C THR A 294 10.98 -9.45 -9.36
N GLU A 295 10.57 -10.53 -10.02
CA GLU A 295 11.46 -11.65 -10.36
C GLU A 295 12.60 -11.21 -11.29
N LEU A 296 12.35 -10.25 -12.19
CA LEU A 296 13.39 -9.66 -13.01
C LEU A 296 14.43 -8.92 -12.16
N LEU A 297 14.03 -8.06 -11.23
CA LEU A 297 14.96 -7.35 -10.34
C LEU A 297 15.74 -8.32 -9.46
N ARG A 298 15.07 -9.34 -8.91
CA ARG A 298 15.67 -10.38 -8.08
C ARG A 298 16.71 -11.20 -8.85
N ALA A 299 16.41 -11.56 -10.11
CA ALA A 299 17.36 -12.26 -10.98
C ALA A 299 18.58 -11.38 -11.33
N ILE A 300 18.39 -10.10 -11.63
CA ILE A 300 19.48 -9.15 -11.89
C ILE A 300 20.37 -9.00 -10.65
N PHE A 301 19.77 -8.91 -9.46
CA PHE A 301 20.52 -8.77 -8.21
C PHE A 301 21.15 -10.07 -7.72
N GLY A 302 20.72 -11.23 -8.26
CA GLY A 302 21.25 -12.54 -7.93
C GLY A 302 20.60 -13.22 -6.72
N LEU A 303 19.37 -12.82 -6.37
CA LEU A 303 18.52 -13.52 -5.39
C LEU A 303 17.83 -14.74 -6.01
N ASP A 304 17.43 -14.62 -7.28
CA ASP A 304 16.79 -15.70 -8.01
C ASP A 304 17.72 -16.24 -9.12
N PRO A 305 17.69 -17.54 -9.42
CA PRO A 305 18.58 -18.14 -10.41
C PRO A 305 18.24 -17.67 -11.83
N VAL A 306 19.28 -17.37 -12.61
CA VAL A 306 19.22 -17.09 -14.03
C VAL A 306 19.39 -18.38 -14.81
N VAL A 307 18.38 -18.77 -15.59
CA VAL A 307 18.41 -19.99 -16.44
C VAL A 307 19.05 -19.70 -17.78
N ARG A 308 18.85 -18.51 -18.34
CA ARG A 308 19.40 -18.09 -19.64
C ARG A 308 19.62 -16.58 -19.66
N GLY A 309 20.53 -16.14 -20.49
CA GLY A 309 20.86 -14.73 -20.70
C GLY A 309 22.03 -14.28 -19.83
N VAL A 310 22.37 -13.01 -19.98
CA VAL A 310 23.55 -12.41 -19.34
C VAL A 310 23.17 -11.07 -18.71
N VAL A 311 23.69 -10.82 -17.51
CA VAL A 311 23.66 -9.52 -16.85
C VAL A 311 25.09 -8.99 -16.76
N ARG A 312 25.35 -7.85 -17.40
CA ARG A 312 26.63 -7.15 -17.33
C ARG A 312 26.49 -5.88 -16.52
N VAL A 313 27.35 -5.71 -15.53
CA VAL A 313 27.48 -4.47 -14.76
C VAL A 313 28.77 -3.79 -15.23
N ARG A 314 28.64 -2.60 -15.82
CA ARG A 314 29.74 -1.92 -16.54
C ARG A 314 30.27 -2.82 -17.67
N ALA A 315 31.50 -3.36 -17.54
CA ALA A 315 32.10 -4.25 -18.53
C ALA A 315 32.17 -5.72 -18.08
N LEU A 316 31.72 -6.04 -16.87
CA LEU A 316 31.87 -7.36 -16.25
C LEU A 316 30.59 -8.19 -16.40
N ALA A 317 30.66 -9.31 -17.09
CA ALA A 317 29.65 -10.35 -17.06
C ALA A 317 30.00 -11.31 -15.91
N SER A 318 29.12 -11.40 -14.90
CA SER A 318 29.36 -12.34 -13.81
C SER A 318 28.08 -13.06 -13.39
N PRO A 319 28.16 -14.34 -12.95
CA PRO A 319 27.07 -14.95 -12.21
C PRO A 319 26.81 -14.11 -10.97
N GLY A 320 25.60 -13.57 -10.84
CA GLY A 320 25.26 -12.66 -9.73
C GLY A 320 25.03 -13.43 -8.44
N SER A 321 25.69 -13.01 -7.35
CA SER A 321 25.19 -13.19 -6.01
C SER A 321 24.96 -11.82 -5.39
N PRO A 322 24.04 -11.66 -4.42
CA PRO A 322 23.70 -10.33 -3.87
C PRO A 322 24.92 -9.57 -3.35
N TRP A 323 25.84 -10.23 -2.63
CA TRP A 323 27.04 -9.60 -2.11
C TRP A 323 27.98 -9.11 -3.21
N ARG A 324 28.06 -9.86 -4.32
CA ARG A 324 28.89 -9.51 -5.48
C ARG A 324 28.28 -8.33 -6.23
N ARG A 325 26.94 -8.32 -6.41
CA ARG A 325 26.23 -7.18 -7.00
C ARG A 325 26.40 -5.90 -6.20
N LEU A 326 26.35 -6.01 -4.86
CA LEU A 326 26.65 -4.87 -4.00
C LEU A 326 28.11 -4.38 -4.22
N ALA A 327 29.06 -5.29 -4.25
CA ALA A 327 30.48 -4.95 -4.52
C ALA A 327 30.70 -4.33 -5.93
N GLU A 328 29.87 -4.73 -6.91
CA GLU A 328 29.84 -4.15 -8.27
C GLU A 328 29.12 -2.80 -8.32
N GLY A 329 28.55 -2.31 -7.21
CA GLY A 329 27.84 -1.06 -7.11
C GLY A 329 26.36 -1.14 -7.50
N VAL A 330 25.75 -2.32 -7.47
CA VAL A 330 24.31 -2.52 -7.71
C VAL A 330 23.60 -2.76 -6.37
N GLY A 331 22.54 -2.02 -6.08
CA GLY A 331 21.71 -2.18 -4.89
C GLY A 331 20.25 -2.46 -5.22
N LEU A 332 19.59 -3.27 -4.40
CA LEU A 332 18.16 -3.59 -4.52
C LEU A 332 17.38 -3.05 -3.34
N LEU A 333 16.28 -2.37 -3.64
CA LEU A 333 15.19 -2.06 -2.73
C LEU A 333 14.04 -3.00 -3.04
N SER A 334 13.70 -3.91 -2.12
CA SER A 334 12.64 -4.90 -2.29
C SER A 334 11.25 -4.31 -2.06
N GLU A 335 10.25 -4.82 -2.80
CA GLU A 335 8.83 -4.56 -2.55
C GLU A 335 8.42 -5.02 -1.14
N ASP A 336 8.88 -6.20 -0.71
CA ASP A 336 8.63 -6.71 0.64
C ASP A 336 9.59 -6.08 1.66
N ARG A 337 9.24 -4.86 2.05
CA ARG A 337 10.00 -4.09 3.03
C ARG A 337 10.10 -4.77 4.38
N LYS A 338 9.03 -5.48 4.82
CA LYS A 338 8.93 -6.07 6.16
C LYS A 338 9.61 -7.43 6.26
N GLY A 339 9.55 -8.24 5.22
CA GLY A 339 10.12 -9.59 5.20
C GLY A 339 11.57 -9.63 4.69
N GLU A 340 11.89 -8.81 3.67
CA GLU A 340 13.19 -8.83 3.00
C GLU A 340 13.97 -7.51 3.17
N GLY A 341 13.27 -6.39 3.15
CA GLY A 341 13.89 -5.08 3.00
C GLY A 341 14.58 -4.57 4.27
N LEU A 342 14.03 -4.82 5.46
CA LEU A 342 14.46 -4.25 6.73
C LEU A 342 14.37 -5.25 7.88
N ALA A 343 15.36 -5.22 8.76
CA ALA A 343 15.32 -5.91 10.04
C ALA A 343 14.52 -5.08 11.06
N LEU A 344 13.21 -5.27 11.11
CA LEU A 344 12.28 -4.40 11.85
C LEU A 344 12.56 -4.29 13.35
N ALA A 345 13.11 -5.34 13.96
CA ALA A 345 13.48 -5.36 15.38
C ALA A 345 14.77 -4.59 15.68
N LEU A 346 15.62 -4.38 14.66
CA LEU A 346 16.89 -3.67 14.80
C LEU A 346 16.71 -2.16 14.66
N SER A 347 17.71 -1.42 15.14
CA SER A 347 17.73 0.05 15.13
C SER A 347 17.82 0.63 13.72
N VAL A 348 17.52 1.93 13.59
CA VAL A 348 17.77 2.69 12.36
C VAL A 348 19.25 2.62 11.98
N ALA A 349 20.16 2.77 12.97
CA ALA A 349 21.60 2.71 12.75
C ALA A 349 22.05 1.36 12.22
N ASP A 350 21.55 0.25 12.78
CA ASP A 350 21.89 -1.10 12.33
C ASP A 350 21.41 -1.34 10.90
N ASN A 351 20.15 -1.00 10.60
CA ASN A 351 19.60 -1.19 9.26
C ASN A 351 20.32 -0.35 8.21
N LEU A 352 20.64 0.89 8.53
CA LEU A 352 21.31 1.81 7.61
C LEU A 352 22.73 1.33 7.27
N THR A 353 23.48 0.85 8.27
CA THR A 353 24.88 0.47 8.10
C THR A 353 25.12 -0.99 7.77
N ALA A 354 24.07 -1.84 7.77
CA ALA A 354 24.16 -3.29 7.59
C ALA A 354 24.95 -3.74 6.35
N SER A 355 24.85 -2.98 5.26
CA SER A 355 25.51 -3.32 3.99
C SER A 355 26.99 -2.94 3.92
N ARG A 356 27.47 -2.04 4.80
CA ARG A 356 28.86 -1.57 4.81
C ARG A 356 29.29 -1.19 6.22
N LEU A 357 30.09 -2.03 6.85
CA LEU A 357 30.62 -1.80 8.21
C LEU A 357 32.00 -1.16 8.23
N THR A 358 32.65 -1.04 7.08
CA THR A 358 33.97 -0.44 6.92
C THR A 358 33.95 1.02 7.36
N GLY A 359 34.90 1.42 8.20
CA GLY A 359 35.00 2.80 8.71
C GLY A 359 34.22 3.07 10.01
N LEU A 360 33.40 2.10 10.47
CA LEU A 360 32.65 2.25 11.73
C LEU A 360 33.48 1.86 12.97
N GLY A 361 34.69 1.30 12.78
CA GLY A 361 35.59 0.91 13.85
C GLY A 361 36.88 0.26 13.31
N PRO A 362 37.76 -0.24 14.19
CA PRO A 362 38.88 -1.09 13.79
C PRO A 362 38.40 -2.36 13.06
N PRO A 363 39.25 -3.04 12.28
CA PRO A 363 38.87 -4.27 11.60
C PRO A 363 38.23 -5.30 12.56
N GLY A 364 37.03 -5.77 12.20
CA GLY A 364 36.24 -6.72 12.99
C GLY A 364 35.36 -6.12 14.09
N PHE A 365 35.42 -4.82 14.32
CA PHE A 365 34.62 -4.13 15.35
C PHE A 365 33.79 -2.99 14.78
N VAL A 366 32.58 -2.82 15.33
CA VAL A 366 31.73 -1.67 15.09
C VAL A 366 31.64 -0.86 16.39
N LEU A 367 32.03 0.40 16.33
CA LEU A 367 31.92 1.33 17.47
C LEU A 367 30.53 1.98 17.46
N PRO A 368 29.67 1.74 18.47
CA PRO A 368 28.27 2.24 18.47
C PRO A 368 28.17 3.75 18.31
N GLY A 369 29.08 4.51 18.88
CA GLY A 369 29.11 5.97 18.74
C GLY A 369 29.38 6.45 17.29
N ARG A 370 30.28 5.76 16.55
CA ARG A 370 30.54 6.07 15.13
C ARG A 370 29.36 5.67 14.26
N GLN A 371 28.80 4.49 14.52
CA GLN A 371 27.61 4.02 13.82
C GLN A 371 26.42 4.98 14.00
N ALA A 372 26.17 5.41 15.25
CA ALA A 372 25.13 6.38 15.55
C ALA A 372 25.36 7.73 14.86
N ALA A 373 26.59 8.23 14.84
CA ALA A 373 26.92 9.49 14.15
C ALA A 373 26.66 9.42 12.64
N VAL A 374 27.03 8.29 11.99
CA VAL A 374 26.72 8.05 10.58
C VAL A 374 25.21 8.01 10.37
N ALA A 375 24.47 7.30 11.23
CA ALA A 375 23.02 7.22 11.12
C ALA A 375 22.34 8.58 11.27
N VAL A 376 22.76 9.42 12.22
CA VAL A 376 22.25 10.80 12.39
C VAL A 376 22.46 11.62 11.12
N ALA A 377 23.67 11.61 10.55
CA ALA A 377 23.96 12.36 9.33
C ALA A 377 23.06 11.95 8.15
N TRP A 378 22.79 10.65 7.99
CA TRP A 378 21.89 10.15 6.95
C TRP A 378 20.41 10.43 7.26
N MET A 379 20.02 10.39 8.54
CA MET A 379 18.67 10.76 8.97
C MET A 379 18.37 12.22 8.63
N GLU A 380 19.31 13.11 8.90
CA GLU A 380 19.21 14.54 8.54
C GLU A 380 19.16 14.72 7.02
N ARG A 381 20.07 14.10 6.29
CA ARG A 381 20.19 14.22 4.82
C ARG A 381 18.91 13.79 4.09
N LEU A 382 18.22 12.73 4.55
CA LEU A 382 17.03 12.20 3.91
C LEU A 382 15.73 12.59 4.63
N GLY A 383 15.82 13.41 5.68
CA GLY A 383 14.67 13.81 6.47
C GLY A 383 13.95 12.61 7.11
N ILE A 384 14.70 11.63 7.63
CA ILE A 384 14.14 10.46 8.34
C ILE A 384 13.72 10.91 9.74
N ARG A 385 12.42 10.80 10.02
CA ARG A 385 11.86 11.16 11.33
C ARG A 385 11.88 9.94 12.25
N ALA A 386 12.86 9.90 13.15
CA ALA A 386 12.97 8.95 14.25
C ALA A 386 13.37 9.68 15.53
N ALA A 387 12.98 9.17 16.70
CA ALA A 387 13.31 9.78 17.99
C ALA A 387 14.83 9.70 18.27
N SER A 388 15.52 8.67 17.78
CA SER A 388 16.96 8.47 17.89
C SER A 388 17.44 7.45 16.86
N PRO A 389 18.75 7.38 16.54
CA PRO A 389 19.31 6.35 15.67
C PRO A 389 19.19 4.93 16.25
N SER A 390 18.97 4.80 17.56
CA SER A 390 18.76 3.51 18.24
C SER A 390 17.28 3.04 18.23
N GLN A 391 16.35 3.85 17.71
CA GLN A 391 14.95 3.46 17.62
C GLN A 391 14.79 2.26 16.67
N PRO A 392 14.04 1.21 17.06
CA PRO A 392 13.69 0.11 16.16
C PRO A 392 12.94 0.58 14.92
N VAL A 393 13.37 0.13 13.73
CA VAL A 393 12.77 0.56 12.45
C VAL A 393 11.30 0.18 12.36
N GLY A 394 10.89 -0.92 12.98
CA GLY A 394 9.47 -1.34 13.01
C GLY A 394 8.51 -0.32 13.64
N ARG A 395 9.03 0.64 14.45
CA ARG A 395 8.24 1.71 15.05
C ARG A 395 8.13 2.98 14.19
N LEU A 396 8.77 3.02 13.04
CA LEU A 396 8.70 4.14 12.11
C LEU A 396 7.46 4.03 11.20
N SER A 397 7.00 5.18 10.71
CA SER A 397 6.01 5.21 9.61
C SER A 397 6.55 4.55 8.33
N GLY A 398 5.67 4.08 7.45
CA GLY A 398 6.05 3.45 6.20
C GLY A 398 6.99 4.29 5.34
N GLY A 399 6.76 5.59 5.22
CA GLY A 399 7.64 6.50 4.49
C GLY A 399 9.03 6.62 5.11
N ASN A 400 9.14 6.67 6.46
CA ASN A 400 10.45 6.70 7.12
C ASN A 400 11.18 5.35 7.02
N GLN A 401 10.50 4.23 7.08
CA GLN A 401 11.07 2.90 6.80
C GLN A 401 11.67 2.84 5.40
N GLN A 402 10.95 3.36 4.40
CA GLN A 402 11.41 3.39 3.02
C GLN A 402 12.68 4.25 2.86
N LYS A 403 12.71 5.42 3.52
CA LYS A 403 13.89 6.28 3.56
C LYS A 403 15.10 5.59 4.22
N VAL A 404 14.90 4.79 5.27
CA VAL A 404 15.99 3.99 5.89
C VAL A 404 16.53 2.96 4.90
N ALA A 405 15.65 2.26 4.18
CA ALA A 405 16.06 1.28 3.18
C ALA A 405 16.84 1.92 2.01
N LEU A 406 16.40 3.09 1.54
CA LEU A 406 17.15 3.89 0.55
C LEU A 406 18.48 4.42 1.13
N ALA A 407 18.47 4.93 2.37
CA ALA A 407 19.68 5.40 3.04
C ALA A 407 20.76 4.31 3.09
N ARG A 408 20.39 3.05 3.34
CA ARG A 408 21.31 1.90 3.32
C ARG A 408 22.01 1.73 1.99
N LEU A 409 21.28 1.85 0.86
CA LEU A 409 21.84 1.74 -0.47
C LEU A 409 22.79 2.91 -0.78
N LEU A 410 22.40 4.12 -0.38
CA LEU A 410 23.20 5.32 -0.58
C LEU A 410 24.44 5.35 0.31
N TYR A 411 24.35 4.86 1.53
CA TYR A 411 25.50 4.69 2.43
C TYR A 411 26.50 3.65 1.89
N HIS A 412 26.00 2.61 1.25
CA HIS A 412 26.85 1.62 0.54
C HIS A 412 27.56 2.26 -0.67
N ASP A 413 27.01 3.34 -1.20
CA ASP A 413 27.48 4.08 -2.37
C ASP A 413 27.32 3.30 -3.69
N VAL A 414 26.12 2.71 -3.89
CA VAL A 414 25.80 2.03 -5.13
C VAL A 414 25.66 3.00 -6.32
N ASP A 415 26.01 2.57 -7.53
CA ASP A 415 25.86 3.35 -8.77
C ASP A 415 24.58 3.02 -9.52
N VAL A 416 24.07 1.79 -9.35
CA VAL A 416 22.84 1.30 -9.97
C VAL A 416 21.85 0.94 -8.85
N LEU A 417 20.70 1.60 -8.85
CA LEU A 417 19.61 1.35 -7.92
C LEU A 417 18.50 0.56 -8.62
N LEU A 418 18.22 -0.63 -8.14
CA LEU A 418 17.06 -1.43 -8.53
C LEU A 418 15.96 -1.17 -7.49
N LEU A 419 14.89 -0.46 -7.87
CA LEU A 419 13.83 -0.04 -6.96
C LEU A 419 12.54 -0.76 -7.31
N ASP A 420 12.10 -1.68 -6.44
CA ASP A 420 10.86 -2.42 -6.61
C ASP A 420 9.75 -1.78 -5.77
N GLU A 421 8.76 -1.19 -6.45
CA GLU A 421 7.61 -0.50 -5.85
C GLU A 421 8.02 0.47 -4.70
N PRO A 422 8.96 1.43 -4.95
CA PRO A 422 9.58 2.21 -3.87
C PRO A 422 8.61 3.11 -3.10
N THR A 423 7.43 3.36 -3.64
CA THR A 423 6.42 4.24 -3.04
C THR A 423 5.17 3.50 -2.59
N ARG A 424 5.17 2.16 -2.63
CA ARG A 424 4.03 1.36 -2.22
C ARG A 424 3.79 1.44 -0.71
N GLY A 425 2.52 1.67 -0.33
CA GLY A 425 2.10 1.70 1.07
C GLY A 425 2.67 2.86 1.87
N ILE A 426 2.98 3.98 1.21
CA ILE A 426 3.36 5.24 1.85
C ILE A 426 2.44 6.37 1.41
N ASP A 427 2.31 7.39 2.24
CA ASP A 427 1.47 8.56 1.97
C ASP A 427 2.02 9.43 0.82
N VAL A 428 1.15 10.26 0.22
CA VAL A 428 1.49 11.05 -0.98
C VAL A 428 2.62 12.04 -0.73
N ALA A 429 2.68 12.66 0.46
CA ALA A 429 3.76 13.59 0.80
C ALA A 429 5.11 12.86 0.89
N SER A 430 5.12 11.65 1.47
CA SER A 430 6.31 10.78 1.48
C SER A 430 6.69 10.32 0.08
N LYS A 431 5.71 10.03 -0.81
CA LYS A 431 5.98 9.69 -2.22
C LYS A 431 6.73 10.81 -2.93
N ALA A 432 6.24 12.05 -2.84
CA ALA A 432 6.89 13.21 -3.45
C ALA A 432 8.37 13.33 -3.03
N GLN A 433 8.67 13.16 -1.74
CA GLN A 433 10.05 13.18 -1.23
C GLN A 433 10.93 12.05 -1.80
N ILE A 434 10.36 10.86 -2.01
CA ILE A 434 11.07 9.75 -2.65
C ILE A 434 11.36 10.07 -4.13
N TYR A 435 10.40 10.68 -4.84
CA TYR A 435 10.61 11.07 -6.24
C TYR A 435 11.66 12.16 -6.38
N GLU A 436 11.64 13.17 -5.52
CA GLU A 436 12.70 14.20 -5.44
C GLU A 436 14.07 13.57 -5.22
N LEU A 437 14.16 12.59 -4.34
CA LEU A 437 15.40 11.86 -4.08
C LEU A 437 15.85 11.06 -5.30
N ILE A 438 14.95 10.32 -5.97
CA ILE A 438 15.24 9.55 -7.18
C ILE A 438 15.74 10.47 -8.31
N ASP A 439 15.07 11.61 -8.51
CA ASP A 439 15.48 12.60 -9.51
C ASP A 439 16.87 13.18 -9.21
N ALA A 440 17.13 13.55 -7.95
CA ALA A 440 18.43 14.05 -7.51
C ALA A 440 19.56 13.02 -7.69
N LEU A 441 19.28 11.73 -7.43
CA LEU A 441 20.23 10.64 -7.65
C LEU A 441 20.55 10.46 -9.13
N ALA A 442 19.55 10.44 -10.00
CA ALA A 442 19.78 10.38 -11.44
C ALA A 442 20.55 11.60 -11.95
N LYS A 443 20.22 12.81 -11.47
CA LYS A 443 20.95 14.04 -11.77
C LYS A 443 22.41 13.98 -11.33
N SER A 444 22.71 13.28 -10.23
CA SER A 444 24.10 13.07 -9.77
C SER A 444 24.85 11.99 -10.54
N GLY A 445 24.23 11.38 -11.56
CA GLY A 445 24.84 10.36 -12.44
C GLY A 445 24.58 8.92 -12.00
N LYS A 446 23.81 8.66 -10.93
CA LYS A 446 23.37 7.30 -10.57
C LYS A 446 22.35 6.79 -11.60
N ALA A 447 22.33 5.49 -11.84
CA ALA A 447 21.37 4.85 -12.73
C ALA A 447 20.23 4.22 -11.89
N VAL A 448 18.99 4.41 -12.30
CA VAL A 448 17.83 3.92 -11.56
C VAL A 448 16.97 3.04 -12.47
N LEU A 449 16.73 1.80 -12.05
CA LEU A 449 15.71 0.92 -12.61
C LEU A 449 14.52 0.92 -11.66
N LEU A 450 13.43 1.53 -12.08
CA LEU A 450 12.22 1.72 -11.28
C LEU A 450 11.13 0.77 -11.74
N VAL A 451 10.72 -0.16 -10.88
CA VAL A 451 9.56 -1.02 -11.10
C VAL A 451 8.38 -0.43 -10.33
N SER A 452 7.27 -0.23 -11.03
CA SER A 452 6.03 0.24 -10.41
C SER A 452 4.79 -0.31 -11.12
N SER A 453 3.74 -0.57 -10.33
CA SER A 453 2.39 -0.83 -10.82
C SER A 453 1.62 0.47 -11.07
N TYR A 454 2.10 1.59 -10.53
CA TYR A 454 1.46 2.88 -10.60
C TYR A 454 1.95 3.66 -11.83
N LEU A 455 1.15 3.65 -12.91
CA LEU A 455 1.52 4.25 -14.21
C LEU A 455 1.85 5.74 -14.14
N PRO A 456 1.13 6.60 -13.38
CA PRO A 456 1.50 8.01 -13.25
C PRO A 456 2.91 8.22 -12.69
N GLU A 457 3.40 7.36 -11.79
CA GLU A 457 4.78 7.38 -11.29
C GLU A 457 5.77 7.14 -12.43
N LEU A 458 5.55 6.07 -13.22
CA LEU A 458 6.44 5.74 -14.33
C LEU A 458 6.48 6.84 -15.39
N LEU A 459 5.31 7.37 -15.76
CA LEU A 459 5.21 8.43 -16.75
C LEU A 459 5.73 9.79 -16.24
N GLY A 460 5.62 10.03 -14.93
CA GLY A 460 6.07 11.28 -14.30
C GLY A 460 7.55 11.34 -14.00
N VAL A 461 8.16 10.24 -13.56
CA VAL A 461 9.54 10.21 -13.02
C VAL A 461 10.56 9.66 -14.02
N CYS A 462 10.18 8.69 -14.87
CA CYS A 462 11.11 7.98 -15.74
C CYS A 462 11.45 8.72 -17.03
N ASP A 463 12.61 8.42 -17.60
CA ASP A 463 13.04 8.90 -18.93
C ASP A 463 12.51 8.00 -20.06
N ARG A 464 12.61 6.68 -19.83
CA ARG A 464 12.06 5.64 -20.70
C ARG A 464 11.27 4.63 -19.86
N VAL A 465 10.30 3.99 -20.48
CA VAL A 465 9.52 2.91 -19.86
C VAL A 465 9.47 1.70 -20.78
N ALA A 466 9.68 0.51 -20.22
CA ALA A 466 9.40 -0.78 -20.82
C ALA A 466 8.21 -1.44 -20.14
N VAL A 467 7.43 -2.22 -20.87
CA VAL A 467 6.25 -2.91 -20.32
C VAL A 467 6.52 -4.41 -20.20
N MET A 468 6.28 -4.95 -19.02
CA MET A 468 6.35 -6.39 -18.75
C MET A 468 4.97 -7.01 -18.90
N ALA A 469 4.79 -7.84 -19.91
CA ALA A 469 3.57 -8.59 -20.14
C ALA A 469 3.82 -10.09 -20.11
N ARG A 470 3.13 -10.85 -19.25
CA ARG A 470 3.21 -12.32 -19.18
C ARG A 470 4.64 -12.87 -19.13
N GLY A 471 5.53 -12.23 -18.39
CA GLY A 471 6.93 -12.62 -18.24
C GLY A 471 7.88 -12.18 -19.38
N ARG A 472 7.41 -11.41 -20.34
CA ARG A 472 8.21 -10.87 -21.44
C ARG A 472 8.30 -9.35 -21.33
N LEU A 473 9.51 -8.82 -21.40
CA LEU A 473 9.76 -7.39 -21.38
C LEU A 473 9.77 -6.85 -22.79
N GLY A 474 8.92 -5.85 -23.06
CA GLY A 474 8.94 -5.08 -24.30
C GLY A 474 10.15 -4.12 -24.38
N PRO A 475 10.38 -3.50 -25.53
CA PRO A 475 11.48 -2.56 -25.71
C PRO A 475 11.25 -1.27 -24.90
N PRO A 476 12.29 -0.71 -24.24
CA PRO A 476 12.19 0.59 -23.58
C PRO A 476 11.92 1.72 -24.59
N ARG A 477 10.88 2.53 -24.29
CA ARG A 477 10.48 3.68 -25.12
C ARG A 477 10.52 4.97 -24.32
N PRO A 478 10.85 6.12 -24.93
CA PRO A 478 10.78 7.42 -24.27
C PRO A 478 9.36 7.68 -23.73
N VAL A 479 9.27 8.22 -22.51
CA VAL A 479 7.98 8.52 -21.87
C VAL A 479 7.12 9.45 -22.73
N ALA A 480 7.72 10.39 -23.45
CA ALA A 480 7.00 11.31 -24.33
C ALA A 480 6.21 10.60 -25.47
N ALA A 481 6.55 9.34 -25.79
CA ALA A 481 5.88 8.52 -26.80
C ALA A 481 4.80 7.59 -26.20
N LEU A 482 4.51 7.69 -24.90
CA LEU A 482 3.64 6.76 -24.18
C LEU A 482 2.41 7.49 -23.63
N THR A 483 1.31 6.76 -23.53
CA THR A 483 0.08 7.17 -22.83
C THR A 483 -0.27 6.11 -21.76
N GLU A 484 -0.94 6.50 -20.70
CA GLU A 484 -1.41 5.55 -19.67
C GLU A 484 -2.20 4.39 -20.31
N HIS A 485 -3.12 4.72 -21.21
CA HIS A 485 -3.94 3.73 -21.90
C HIS A 485 -3.09 2.76 -22.74
N GLY A 486 -2.13 3.27 -23.52
CA GLY A 486 -1.24 2.44 -24.34
C GLY A 486 -0.38 1.48 -23.50
N VAL A 487 0.17 1.96 -22.40
CA VAL A 487 0.94 1.13 -21.46
C VAL A 487 0.08 0.04 -20.82
N LEU A 488 -1.18 0.37 -20.47
CA LEU A 488 -2.13 -0.58 -19.90
C LEU A 488 -2.52 -1.68 -20.90
N MET A 489 -2.82 -1.31 -22.16
CA MET A 489 -3.17 -2.27 -23.22
C MET A 489 -2.02 -3.23 -23.51
N GLU A 490 -0.78 -2.71 -23.59
CA GLU A 490 0.42 -3.53 -23.76
C GLU A 490 0.64 -4.48 -22.56
N ALA A 491 0.41 -4.01 -21.32
CA ALA A 491 0.51 -4.84 -20.11
C ALA A 491 -0.50 -5.99 -20.09
N MET A 492 -1.68 -5.80 -20.72
CA MET A 492 -2.70 -6.84 -20.93
C MET A 492 -2.33 -7.83 -22.05
N GLY A 493 -1.32 -7.51 -22.86
CA GLY A 493 -0.92 -8.28 -24.03
C GLY A 493 -1.83 -8.07 -25.23
N GLN A 494 -2.44 -6.90 -25.32
CA GLN A 494 -3.25 -6.40 -26.45
C GLN A 494 -2.44 -5.28 -27.13
N SER A 495 -1.48 -5.63 -27.94
CA SER A 495 -0.67 -4.70 -28.75
C SER A 495 -1.04 -4.81 -30.21
#